data_f33d0f0c0b063ed1f7d4386cf1cfe29d
#
_entry.id   f33d0f0c0b063ed1f7d4386cf1cfe29d
#
_cell.length_a   1.000
_cell.length_b   1.000
_cell.length_c   1.000
_cell.angle_alpha   90.00
_cell.angle_beta   90.00
_cell.angle_gamma   90.00
#
_symmetry.space_group_name_H-M   'P 1'
#
loop_
_entity.id
_entity.type
_entity.pdbx_description
1 polymer ?
#
loop_
_entity_poly.entity_id
_entity_poly.type
_entity_poly.pdbx_seq_one_letter_code
_entity_poly.pdbx_strand_id
1 'polypeptide(L)' 'MRLDKYLKVSRIIKRRTVANEVCDAGRVVVNGKVARASYDVKQGDVIEIAIGVNTTRIQVEKVVEFANKDDAPLMYKVL' A
#
# COMPACT_ATOMS: atom_id res chain seq x y z
N MET A 1 -9.92 2.50 -4.52
CA MET A 1 -9.36 1.12 -4.39
C MET A 1 -9.03 0.85 -2.94
N ARG A 2 -9.38 -0.32 -2.44
CA ARG A 2 -9.02 -0.72 -1.07
C ARG A 2 -7.50 -0.75 -0.89
N LEU A 3 -7.05 -0.35 0.28
CA LEU A 3 -5.63 -0.30 0.63
C LEU A 3 -4.96 -1.68 0.51
N ASP A 4 -5.60 -2.75 0.98
CA ASP A 4 -5.05 -4.10 0.88
C ASP A 4 -4.87 -4.53 -0.58
N LYS A 5 -5.82 -4.19 -1.44
CA LYS A 5 -5.71 -4.48 -2.87
C LYS A 5 -4.60 -3.65 -3.51
N TYR A 6 -4.49 -2.37 -3.16
CA TYR A 6 -3.42 -1.52 -3.69
C TYR A 6 -2.04 -2.06 -3.35
N LEU A 7 -1.83 -2.48 -2.10
CA LEU A 7 -0.55 -3.05 -1.67
C LEU A 7 -0.20 -4.33 -2.42
N LYS A 8 -1.21 -5.13 -2.76
CA LYS A 8 -1.01 -6.35 -3.54
C LYS A 8 -0.76 -6.03 -5.02
N VAL A 9 -1.56 -5.17 -5.64
CA VAL A 9 -1.43 -4.83 -7.07
C VAL A 9 -0.09 -4.15 -7.34
N SER A 10 0.35 -3.25 -6.46
CA SER A 10 1.64 -2.58 -6.55
C SER A 10 2.82 -3.49 -6.23
N ARG A 11 2.56 -4.73 -5.80
CA ARG A 11 3.55 -5.75 -5.43
C ARG A 11 4.43 -5.36 -4.22
N ILE A 12 4.03 -4.37 -3.46
CA ILE A 12 4.68 -4.03 -2.18
C ILE A 12 4.52 -5.20 -1.22
N ILE A 13 3.33 -5.82 -1.19
CA ILE A 13 3.05 -7.04 -0.46
C ILE A 13 2.52 -8.07 -1.46
N LYS A 14 3.14 -9.24 -1.50
CA LYS A 14 2.84 -10.26 -2.51
C LYS A 14 1.43 -10.85 -2.39
N ARG A 15 0.92 -11.00 -1.16
CA ARG A 15 -0.37 -11.65 -0.91
C ARG A 15 -1.34 -10.67 -0.30
N ARG A 16 -2.56 -10.62 -0.86
CA ARG A 16 -3.60 -9.72 -0.36
C ARG A 16 -4.02 -10.05 1.07
N THR A 17 -4.04 -11.33 1.43
CA THR A 17 -4.35 -11.73 2.81
C THR A 17 -3.35 -11.15 3.81
N VAL A 18 -2.06 -11.16 3.46
CA VAL A 18 -1.02 -10.56 4.29
C VAL A 18 -1.20 -9.04 4.34
N ALA A 19 -1.51 -8.40 3.21
CA ALA A 19 -1.78 -6.97 3.18
C ALA A 19 -2.95 -6.60 4.09
N ASN A 20 -4.03 -7.40 4.05
CA ASN A 20 -5.19 -7.19 4.92
C ASN A 20 -4.80 -7.28 6.40
N GLU A 21 -4.05 -8.33 6.77
CA GLU A 21 -3.61 -8.53 8.15
C GLU A 21 -2.71 -7.40 8.64
N VAL A 22 -1.77 -6.97 7.83
CA VAL A 22 -0.85 -5.88 8.19
C VAL A 22 -1.61 -4.58 8.41
N CYS A 23 -2.55 -4.27 7.53
CA CYS A 23 -3.39 -3.07 7.67
C CYS A 23 -4.22 -3.13 8.96
N ASP A 24 -4.94 -4.23 9.17
CA ASP A 24 -5.85 -4.35 10.30
C ASP A 24 -5.11 -4.53 11.64
N ALA A 25 -3.82 -4.89 11.59
CA ALA A 25 -2.96 -4.89 12.77
C ALA A 25 -2.45 -3.48 13.15
N GLY A 26 -2.83 -2.45 12.41
CA GLY A 26 -2.44 -1.08 12.69
C GLY A 26 -1.03 -0.72 12.23
N ARG A 27 -0.47 -1.49 11.30
CA ARG A 27 0.92 -1.31 10.83
C ARG A 27 1.03 -0.46 9.57
N VAL A 28 -0.09 0.01 9.05
CA VAL A 28 -0.10 0.86 7.86
C VAL A 28 -0.71 2.20 8.21
N VAL A 29 0.02 3.25 7.89
CA VAL A 29 -0.37 4.64 8.15
C VAL A 29 -0.51 5.34 6.80
N VAL A 30 -1.62 6.03 6.61
CA VAL A 30 -1.86 6.83 5.40
C VAL A 30 -2.06 8.28 5.80
N ASN A 31 -1.23 9.16 5.25
CA ASN A 31 -1.28 10.60 5.55
C ASN A 31 -1.24 10.89 7.05
N GLY A 32 -0.43 10.13 7.78
CA GLY A 32 -0.23 10.32 9.22
C GLY A 32 -1.27 9.65 10.12
N LYS A 33 -2.21 8.88 9.56
CA LYS A 33 -3.23 8.18 10.34
C LYS A 33 -3.23 6.70 10.04
N VAL A 34 -3.39 5.87 11.08
CA VAL A 34 -3.54 4.43 10.90
C VAL A 34 -4.75 4.16 10.01
N ALA A 35 -4.54 3.35 8.98
CA ALA A 35 -5.58 3.00 8.02
C ALA A 35 -5.85 1.51 8.02
N ARG A 36 -7.11 1.15 7.86
CA ARG A 36 -7.52 -0.25 7.75
C ARG A 36 -7.41 -0.73 6.31
N ALA A 37 -7.52 -2.05 6.12
CA ALA A 37 -7.47 -2.68 4.80
C ALA A 37 -8.51 -2.11 3.82
N SER A 38 -9.65 -1.67 4.34
CA SER A 38 -10.76 -1.13 3.53
C SER A 38 -10.59 0.35 3.15
N TYR A 39 -9.53 1.01 3.63
CA TYR A 39 -9.29 2.41 3.30
C TYR A 39 -9.23 2.61 1.78
N ASP A 40 -9.87 3.66 1.28
CA ASP A 40 -9.93 3.98 -0.16
C ASP A 40 -8.71 4.81 -0.56
N VAL A 41 -7.73 4.16 -1.20
CA VAL A 41 -6.47 4.78 -1.62
C VAL A 41 -6.70 5.76 -2.77
N LYS A 42 -6.05 6.91 -2.69
CA LYS A 42 -6.11 7.95 -3.72
C LYS A 42 -4.72 8.37 -4.16
N GLN A 43 -4.62 8.85 -5.39
CA GLN A 43 -3.39 9.42 -5.91
C GLN A 43 -2.89 10.53 -4.97
N GLY A 44 -1.60 10.53 -4.68
CA GLY A 44 -0.99 11.51 -3.79
C GLY A 44 -0.93 11.07 -2.32
N ASP A 45 -1.64 10.01 -1.93
CA ASP A 45 -1.57 9.50 -0.56
C ASP A 45 -0.15 9.07 -0.22
N VAL A 46 0.29 9.39 1.00
CA VAL A 46 1.57 8.94 1.55
C VAL A 46 1.30 7.77 2.48
N ILE A 47 1.85 6.61 2.15
CA ILE A 47 1.62 5.36 2.88
C ILE A 47 2.91 4.94 3.56
N GLU A 48 2.84 4.66 4.86
CA GLU A 48 3.94 4.10 5.64
C GLU A 48 3.55 2.68 6.06
N ILE A 49 4.42 1.72 5.75
CA ILE A 49 4.17 0.30 6.02
C ILE A 49 5.28 -0.21 6.93
N ALA A 50 4.90 -0.62 8.15
CA ALA A 50 5.84 -1.18 9.12
C ALA A 50 5.78 -2.70 9.05
N ILE A 51 6.80 -3.32 8.45
CA ILE A 51 6.93 -4.78 8.35
C ILE A 51 8.22 -5.20 9.03
N GLY A 52 8.10 -6.00 10.08
CA GLY A 52 9.25 -6.39 10.88
C GLY A 52 9.90 -5.17 11.52
N VAL A 53 11.22 -5.03 11.36
CA VAL A 53 11.99 -3.89 11.89
C VAL A 53 12.09 -2.74 10.91
N ASN A 54 11.57 -2.91 9.70
CA ASN A 54 11.69 -1.91 8.63
C ASN A 54 10.38 -1.19 8.42
N THR A 55 10.48 0.12 8.14
CA THR A 55 9.34 0.93 7.72
C THR A 55 9.62 1.43 6.30
N THR A 56 8.69 1.14 5.40
CA THR A 56 8.74 1.62 4.02
C THR A 56 7.75 2.77 3.87
N ARG A 57 8.19 3.86 3.27
CA ARG A 57 7.38 5.04 3.05
C ARG A 57 7.30 5.31 1.57
N ILE A 58 6.07 5.40 1.05
CA ILE A 58 5.83 5.61 -0.38
C ILE A 58 4.76 6.67 -0.59
N GLN A 59 4.76 7.25 -1.80
CA GLN A 59 3.68 8.11 -2.25
C GLN A 59 2.96 7.46 -3.42
N VAL A 60 1.64 7.45 -3.40
CA VAL A 60 0.82 6.86 -4.46
C VAL A 60 0.88 7.74 -5.70
N GLU A 61 1.38 7.17 -6.81
CA GLU A 61 1.43 7.84 -8.11
C GLU A 61 0.23 7.48 -8.99
N LYS A 62 -0.15 6.21 -9.01
CA LYS A 62 -1.25 5.70 -9.82
C LYS A 62 -2.09 4.72 -9.01
N VAL A 63 -3.40 4.79 -9.22
CA VAL A 63 -4.35 3.81 -8.69
C VAL A 63 -4.95 3.07 -9.88
N VAL A 64 -4.56 1.82 -10.09
CA VAL A 64 -5.03 0.99 -11.20
C VAL A 64 -5.47 -0.37 -10.68
N GLU A 65 -6.50 -0.94 -11.31
CA GLU A 65 -7.07 -2.24 -10.89
C GLU A 65 -6.15 -3.41 -11.17
N PHE A 66 -5.24 -3.25 -12.12
CA PHE A 66 -4.33 -4.31 -12.55
C PHE A 66 -3.00 -3.70 -12.97
N ALA A 67 -1.91 -4.34 -12.58
CA ALA A 67 -0.57 -3.96 -13.02
C ALA A 67 0.27 -5.21 -13.18
N ASN A 68 1.03 -5.28 -14.28
CA ASN A 68 1.98 -6.36 -14.46
C ASN A 68 3.27 -6.06 -13.66
N LYS A 69 4.24 -6.98 -13.72
CA LYS A 69 5.51 -6.85 -12.99
C LYS A 69 6.26 -5.57 -13.31
N ASP A 70 6.22 -5.12 -14.57
CA ASP A 70 6.95 -3.93 -15.01
C ASP A 70 6.21 -2.65 -14.64
N ASP A 71 4.89 -2.68 -14.61
CA ASP A 71 4.05 -1.52 -14.30
C ASP A 71 3.89 -1.26 -12.80
N ALA A 72 3.97 -2.31 -11.98
CA ALA A 72 3.74 -2.19 -10.55
C ALA A 72 4.65 -1.14 -9.88
N PRO A 73 5.97 -1.06 -10.18
CA PRO A 73 6.82 -0.03 -9.57
C PRO A 73 6.44 1.40 -9.95
N LEU A 74 5.68 1.59 -11.04
CA LEU A 74 5.23 2.91 -11.48
C LEU A 74 4.00 3.40 -10.71
N MET A 75 3.39 2.53 -9.90
CA MET A 75 2.22 2.90 -9.10
C MET A 75 2.58 3.76 -7.90
N TYR A 76 3.84 3.74 -7.47
CA TYR A 76 4.27 4.47 -6.28
C TYR A 76 5.69 5.00 -6.45
N LYS A 77 6.02 5.96 -5.58
CA LYS A 77 7.35 6.55 -5.47
C LYS A 77 7.85 6.29 -4.05
N VAL A 78 9.04 5.72 -3.92
CA VAL A 78 9.67 5.53 -2.61
C VAL A 78 10.17 6.86 -2.09
N LEU A 79 9.83 7.18 -0.87
CA LEU A 79 10.20 8.43 -0.22
C LEU A 79 11.43 8.28 0.66
#